data_1be813aa4b38b5f5d1bea9c5789891ab
#
_entry.id   1be813aa4b38b5f5d1bea9c5789891ab
#
_cell.length_a   1.000
_cell.length_b   1.000
_cell.length_c   1.000
_cell.angle_alpha   90.00
_cell.angle_beta   90.00
_cell.angle_gamma   90.00
#
_symmetry.space_group_name_H-M   'P 1'
#
loop_
_entity.id
_entity.type
_entity.pdbx_description
1 polymer ?
#
loop_
_entity_poly.entity_id
_entity_poly.type
_entity_poly.pdbx_seq_one_letter_code
_entity_poly.pdbx_strand_id
1 'polypeptide(L)'
;MDARIADPVPAAPPADAPAPAARAPRARRGPYRRLPVEQRREQLIAVALELFSRRAPEEVSLDDVAAAAEASRPLVYRYFPGGKQQLYEAALRTAAEELASRFVEPVRGTPTERLGHVLDRYFAFVGEHAAGYGALLRGGSVAENERTTAIVDEVRRAAYRSIIDQLGVEQPGPRLTLLVRAWISVVEVAALTWLDDSRREAQPVGDQPGEAARPTAGTAAELRDWLVDEFVVMFAATALHDPQTERVLRVMFAGVVESGPGAQLIDRLGGLLLGAAEGTGVDGADATDRSPQ
;
A
#
# COMPACT_ATOMS: atom_id res chain seq x y z
N MET A 1 -35.26 49.48 90.77
CA MET A 1 -35.90 48.17 90.91
C MET A 1 -35.73 47.44 89.60
N ASP A 2 -34.54 46.81 89.53
CA ASP A 2 -33.99 46.25 88.29
C ASP A 2 -34.46 44.83 88.10
N ALA A 3 -35.09 44.58 86.97
CA ALA A 3 -35.40 43.22 86.53
C ALA A 3 -34.39 42.84 85.42
N ARG A 4 -33.43 42.03 85.77
CA ARG A 4 -32.49 41.41 84.76
C ARG A 4 -33.25 40.33 84.04
N ILE A 5 -33.32 40.53 82.73
CA ILE A 5 -33.77 39.51 81.77
C ILE A 5 -32.54 38.59 81.47
N ALA A 6 -32.71 37.29 81.69
CA ALA A 6 -31.71 36.30 81.45
C ALA A 6 -31.73 35.91 79.97
N ASP A 7 -30.54 35.88 79.34
CA ASP A 7 -30.34 35.45 78.00
C ASP A 7 -30.57 33.93 77.84
N PRO A 8 -31.20 33.47 76.74
CA PRO A 8 -31.40 32.05 76.49
C PRO A 8 -30.05 31.37 75.96
N VAL A 9 -29.78 30.21 76.60
CA VAL A 9 -28.66 29.35 76.24
C VAL A 9 -28.91 28.75 74.86
N PRO A 10 -27.93 28.79 73.88
CA PRO A 10 -28.07 28.18 72.56
C PRO A 10 -28.06 26.65 72.66
N ALA A 11 -29.07 26.02 72.01
CA ALA A 11 -29.22 24.57 71.93
C ALA A 11 -28.04 23.96 71.10
N ALA A 12 -27.53 22.81 71.57
CA ALA A 12 -26.53 22.01 70.93
C ALA A 12 -27.09 21.43 69.58
N PRO A 13 -26.28 21.40 68.51
CA PRO A 13 -26.69 20.81 67.24
C PRO A 13 -26.75 19.27 67.33
N PRO A 14 -27.67 18.62 66.53
CA PRO A 14 -27.80 17.16 66.55
C PRO A 14 -26.56 16.47 65.96
N ALA A 15 -26.06 15.49 66.65
CA ALA A 15 -25.02 14.55 66.18
C ALA A 15 -25.69 13.58 65.21
N ASP A 16 -25.56 13.81 63.89
CA ASP A 16 -25.60 12.81 62.81
C ASP A 16 -25.67 13.54 61.46
N ALA A 17 -24.51 14.08 61.01
CA ALA A 17 -24.31 14.41 59.62
C ALA A 17 -23.15 13.56 59.11
N PRO A 18 -23.34 12.75 58.04
CA PRO A 18 -22.21 12.00 57.46
C PRO A 18 -21.16 12.94 56.92
N ALA A 19 -19.89 12.66 57.27
CA ALA A 19 -18.74 13.40 56.80
C ALA A 19 -18.69 13.41 55.28
N PRO A 20 -18.29 14.51 54.61
CA PRO A 20 -18.15 14.55 53.16
C PRO A 20 -17.08 13.56 52.72
N ALA A 21 -17.48 12.63 51.84
CA ALA A 21 -16.58 11.63 51.25
C ALA A 21 -15.31 12.30 50.72
N ALA A 22 -14.18 11.83 51.23
CA ALA A 22 -12.87 12.26 50.76
C ALA A 22 -12.78 12.05 49.26
N ARG A 23 -12.68 13.15 48.50
CA ARG A 23 -12.38 13.09 47.04
C ARG A 23 -11.10 12.31 46.86
N ALA A 24 -11.22 11.15 46.19
CA ALA A 24 -10.09 10.37 45.76
C ALA A 24 -9.04 11.28 45.06
N PRO A 25 -7.73 11.12 45.35
CA PRO A 25 -6.72 11.91 44.74
C PRO A 25 -6.76 11.67 43.22
N ARG A 26 -7.03 12.73 42.44
CA ARG A 26 -6.86 12.69 40.98
C ARG A 26 -5.46 12.20 40.72
N ALA A 27 -5.33 11.04 40.04
CA ALA A 27 -4.05 10.52 39.59
C ALA A 27 -3.27 11.67 38.95
N ARG A 28 -2.12 12.02 39.52
CA ARG A 28 -1.18 12.97 38.97
C ARG A 28 -0.77 12.41 37.61
N ARG A 29 -1.27 13.02 36.51
CA ARG A 29 -0.67 12.81 35.19
C ARG A 29 0.82 13.05 35.36
N GLY A 30 1.63 12.05 35.01
CA GLY A 30 3.08 12.12 35.08
C GLY A 30 3.59 13.39 34.38
N PRO A 31 4.82 13.83 34.67
CA PRO A 31 5.35 15.06 34.08
C PRO A 31 5.28 14.95 32.57
N TYR A 32 4.53 15.87 31.95
CA TYR A 32 4.39 16.01 30.50
C TYR A 32 5.79 16.22 29.92
N ARG A 33 6.41 15.15 29.40
CA ARG A 33 7.75 15.17 28.84
C ARG A 33 7.71 16.06 27.61
N ARG A 34 8.25 17.28 27.72
CA ARG A 34 8.38 18.19 26.60
C ARG A 34 9.35 17.57 25.60
N LEU A 35 8.80 16.96 24.54
CA LEU A 35 9.61 16.52 23.42
C LEU A 35 10.19 17.74 22.68
N PRO A 36 11.41 17.67 22.16
CA PRO A 36 11.94 18.63 21.20
C PRO A 36 10.95 18.86 20.06
N VAL A 37 10.99 20.06 19.44
CA VAL A 37 10.04 20.47 18.41
C VAL A 37 9.98 19.44 17.27
N GLU A 38 11.12 19.01 16.76
CA GLU A 38 11.19 18.04 15.67
C GLU A 38 10.62 16.66 16.07
N GLN A 39 11.00 16.15 17.22
CA GLN A 39 10.48 14.86 17.71
C GLN A 39 8.96 14.89 17.91
N ARG A 40 8.41 16.03 18.32
CA ARG A 40 6.95 16.18 18.44
C ARG A 40 6.28 16.21 17.06
N ARG A 41 6.90 16.87 16.09
CA ARG A 41 6.42 16.90 14.71
C ARG A 41 6.43 15.50 14.09
N GLU A 42 7.52 14.77 14.25
CA GLU A 42 7.67 13.38 13.81
C GLU A 42 6.64 12.46 14.46
N GLN A 43 6.41 12.59 15.77
CA GLN A 43 5.36 11.83 16.46
C GLN A 43 3.97 12.08 15.88
N LEU A 44 3.62 13.32 15.58
CA LEU A 44 2.32 13.65 14.97
C LEU A 44 2.19 13.06 13.57
N ILE A 45 3.27 13.07 12.78
CA ILE A 45 3.29 12.45 11.45
C ILE A 45 3.15 10.94 11.56
N ALA A 46 3.88 10.28 12.45
CA ALA A 46 3.82 8.82 12.62
C ALA A 46 2.42 8.37 13.05
N VAL A 47 1.79 9.06 14.01
CA VAL A 47 0.42 8.79 14.43
C VAL A 47 -0.59 9.02 13.30
N ALA A 48 -0.41 10.09 12.52
CA ALA A 48 -1.27 10.38 11.38
C ALA A 48 -1.12 9.28 10.29
N LEU A 49 0.10 8.85 10.00
CA LEU A 49 0.37 7.78 9.05
C LEU A 49 -0.31 6.47 9.47
N GLU A 50 -0.23 6.10 10.76
CA GLU A 50 -0.91 4.92 11.29
C GLU A 50 -2.45 5.01 11.14
N LEU A 51 -3.05 6.16 11.38
CA LEU A 51 -4.48 6.37 11.20
C LEU A 51 -4.88 6.30 9.72
N PHE A 52 -4.13 6.96 8.82
CA PHE A 52 -4.39 6.95 7.38
C PHE A 52 -4.11 5.59 6.74
N SER A 53 -3.25 4.74 7.31
CA SER A 53 -3.04 3.38 6.80
C SER A 53 -4.26 2.48 6.99
N ARG A 54 -5.06 2.75 8.03
CA ARG A 54 -6.22 1.93 8.43
C ARG A 54 -7.57 2.53 8.01
N ARG A 55 -7.65 3.83 7.81
CA ARG A 55 -8.88 4.58 7.52
C ARG A 55 -8.67 5.52 6.33
N ALA A 56 -9.71 5.69 5.52
CA ALA A 56 -9.66 6.66 4.42
C ALA A 56 -9.36 8.08 4.95
N PRO A 57 -8.66 8.93 4.18
CA PRO A 57 -8.32 10.28 4.63
C PRO A 57 -9.52 11.09 5.09
N GLU A 58 -10.69 10.90 4.48
CA GLU A 58 -11.94 11.58 4.80
C GLU A 58 -12.44 11.23 6.21
N GLU A 59 -12.20 10.00 6.67
CA GLU A 59 -12.67 9.45 7.95
C GLU A 59 -11.77 9.83 9.14
N VAL A 60 -10.58 10.36 8.88
CA VAL A 60 -9.62 10.76 9.93
C VAL A 60 -9.74 12.25 10.19
N SER A 61 -9.99 12.65 11.43
CA SER A 61 -10.02 14.04 11.87
C SER A 61 -8.73 14.45 12.59
N LEU A 62 -8.48 15.76 12.72
CA LEU A 62 -7.37 16.25 13.57
C LEU A 62 -7.58 15.94 15.05
N ASP A 63 -8.82 15.75 15.49
CA ASP A 63 -9.12 15.35 16.86
C ASP A 63 -8.72 13.90 17.11
N ASP A 64 -8.90 13.01 16.12
CA ASP A 64 -8.40 11.62 16.18
C ASP A 64 -6.88 11.59 16.33
N VAL A 65 -6.17 12.38 15.51
CA VAL A 65 -4.71 12.47 15.58
C VAL A 65 -4.26 13.06 16.91
N ALA A 66 -4.92 14.11 17.40
CA ALA A 66 -4.61 14.72 18.69
C ALA A 66 -4.80 13.72 19.83
N ALA A 67 -5.90 12.98 19.83
CA ALA A 67 -6.19 11.96 20.83
C ALA A 67 -5.16 10.82 20.81
N ALA A 68 -4.85 10.29 19.64
CA ALA A 68 -3.89 9.18 19.47
C ALA A 68 -2.44 9.60 19.79
N ALA A 69 -2.08 10.86 19.53
CA ALA A 69 -0.77 11.42 19.87
C ALA A 69 -0.66 11.93 21.33
N GLU A 70 -1.71 11.76 22.15
CA GLU A 70 -1.82 12.36 23.48
C GLU A 70 -1.48 13.87 23.47
N ALA A 71 -1.94 14.57 22.45
CA ALA A 71 -1.70 15.97 22.21
C ALA A 71 -3.02 16.78 22.28
N SER A 72 -2.94 18.10 22.40
CA SER A 72 -4.11 18.93 22.24
C SER A 72 -4.30 19.34 20.78
N ARG A 73 -5.56 19.51 20.32
CA ARG A 73 -5.86 20.03 18.98
C ARG A 73 -5.12 21.33 18.63
N PRO A 74 -5.03 22.34 19.54
CA PRO A 74 -4.23 23.54 19.29
C PRO A 74 -2.74 23.23 19.05
N LEU A 75 -2.20 22.18 19.70
CA LEU A 75 -0.83 21.75 19.47
C LEU A 75 -0.66 21.20 18.05
N VAL A 76 -1.59 20.40 17.55
CA VAL A 76 -1.54 19.89 16.16
C VAL A 76 -1.56 21.05 15.17
N TYR A 77 -2.45 22.04 15.34
CA TYR A 77 -2.49 23.23 14.48
C TYR A 77 -1.22 24.08 14.55
N ARG A 78 -0.52 24.10 15.68
CA ARG A 78 0.77 24.80 15.80
C ARG A 78 1.84 24.21 14.90
N TYR A 79 1.86 22.87 14.73
CA TYR A 79 2.82 22.17 13.88
C TYR A 79 2.35 22.08 12.42
N PHE A 80 1.05 22.03 12.22
CA PHE A 80 0.42 21.89 10.90
C PHE A 80 -0.67 22.97 10.74
N PRO A 81 -0.28 24.25 10.51
CA PRO A 81 -1.22 25.35 10.37
C PRO A 81 -2.16 25.20 9.18
N GLY A 82 -1.76 24.47 8.12
CA GLY A 82 -2.61 24.06 7.02
C GLY A 82 -3.61 22.93 7.35
N GLY A 83 -3.69 22.56 8.64
CA GLY A 83 -4.67 21.59 9.13
C GLY A 83 -4.44 20.16 8.62
N LYS A 84 -5.54 19.44 8.44
CA LYS A 84 -5.57 18.04 8.04
C LYS A 84 -4.83 17.79 6.73
N GLN A 85 -4.99 18.67 5.74
CA GLN A 85 -4.36 18.51 4.45
C GLN A 85 -2.83 18.52 4.54
N GLN A 86 -2.27 19.48 5.28
CA GLN A 86 -0.82 19.56 5.46
C GLN A 86 -0.27 18.36 6.23
N LEU A 87 -1.00 17.87 7.23
CA LEU A 87 -0.62 16.68 7.99
C LEU A 87 -0.69 15.42 7.12
N TYR A 88 -1.72 15.30 6.29
CA TYR A 88 -1.86 14.20 5.33
C TYR A 88 -0.72 14.17 4.32
N GLU A 89 -0.38 15.33 3.71
CA GLU A 89 0.76 15.45 2.80
C GLU A 89 2.09 15.05 3.47
N ALA A 90 2.27 15.40 4.75
CA ALA A 90 3.48 15.02 5.50
C ALA A 90 3.52 13.51 5.79
N ALA A 91 2.40 12.91 6.18
CA ALA A 91 2.29 11.46 6.39
C ALA A 91 2.50 10.69 5.07
N LEU A 92 1.89 11.15 3.98
CA LEU A 92 2.06 10.56 2.66
C LEU A 92 3.51 10.63 2.18
N ARG A 93 4.22 11.73 2.43
CA ARG A 93 5.65 11.86 2.10
C ARG A 93 6.49 10.84 2.87
N THR A 94 6.22 10.66 4.16
CA THR A 94 6.90 9.63 4.97
C THR A 94 6.65 8.22 4.42
N ALA A 95 5.41 7.89 4.05
CA ALA A 95 5.09 6.61 3.42
C ALA A 95 5.79 6.44 2.05
N ALA A 96 5.85 7.51 1.26
CA ALA A 96 6.54 7.51 -0.03
C ALA A 96 8.05 7.27 0.11
N GLU A 97 8.69 7.91 1.09
CA GLU A 97 10.11 7.72 1.42
C GLU A 97 10.37 6.28 1.90
N GLU A 98 9.49 5.73 2.74
CA GLU A 98 9.55 4.33 3.17
C GLU A 98 9.44 3.38 1.98
N LEU A 99 8.45 3.55 1.11
CA LEU A 99 8.30 2.70 -0.08
C LEU A 99 9.50 2.82 -1.02
N ALA A 100 9.98 4.03 -1.27
CA ALA A 100 11.16 4.25 -2.12
C ALA A 100 12.41 3.55 -1.56
N SER A 101 12.58 3.51 -0.23
CA SER A 101 13.69 2.81 0.42
C SER A 101 13.64 1.30 0.18
N ARG A 102 12.44 0.71 0.12
CA ARG A 102 12.23 -0.72 -0.15
C ARG A 102 12.66 -1.13 -1.57
N PHE A 103 12.72 -0.20 -2.54
CA PHE A 103 13.19 -0.48 -3.90
C PHE A 103 14.71 -0.60 -4.01
N VAL A 104 15.47 0.07 -3.15
CA VAL A 104 16.94 0.13 -3.23
C VAL A 104 17.65 -0.86 -2.29
N GLU A 105 16.92 -1.60 -1.49
CA GLU A 105 17.51 -2.64 -0.65
C GLU A 105 18.21 -3.72 -1.50
N PRO A 106 19.47 -4.06 -1.20
CA PRO A 106 20.22 -5.06 -1.95
C PRO A 106 19.51 -6.40 -1.95
N VAL A 107 19.29 -6.97 -3.13
CA VAL A 107 18.69 -8.29 -3.31
C VAL A 107 19.67 -9.18 -4.07
N ARG A 108 19.83 -10.43 -3.59
CA ARG A 108 20.65 -11.44 -4.25
C ARG A 108 19.77 -12.32 -5.14
N GLY A 109 20.38 -12.97 -6.11
CA GLY A 109 19.70 -13.92 -6.99
C GLY A 109 19.65 -13.45 -8.44
N THR A 110 18.95 -14.22 -9.24
CA THR A 110 18.69 -13.93 -10.66
C THR A 110 17.85 -12.65 -10.81
N PRO A 111 17.82 -12.01 -11.96
CA PRO A 111 17.00 -10.80 -12.19
C PRO A 111 15.52 -10.98 -11.83
N THR A 112 14.94 -12.13 -12.17
CA THR A 112 13.53 -12.44 -11.86
C THR A 112 13.30 -12.69 -10.36
N GLU A 113 14.21 -13.38 -9.66
CA GLU A 113 14.15 -13.54 -8.20
C GLU A 113 14.25 -12.18 -7.50
N ARG A 114 15.17 -11.32 -7.93
CA ARG A 114 15.30 -9.96 -7.37
C ARG A 114 14.03 -9.14 -7.57
N LEU A 115 13.43 -9.21 -8.77
CA LEU A 115 12.16 -8.54 -9.04
C LEU A 115 11.04 -9.07 -8.14
N GLY A 116 10.95 -10.40 -7.98
CA GLY A 116 10.00 -11.04 -7.06
C GLY A 116 10.13 -10.52 -5.63
N HIS A 117 11.36 -10.43 -5.11
CA HIS A 117 11.59 -9.90 -3.75
C HIS A 117 11.20 -8.41 -3.61
N VAL A 118 11.42 -7.60 -4.66
CA VAL A 118 10.96 -6.20 -4.64
C VAL A 118 9.44 -6.12 -4.62
N LEU A 119 8.76 -6.97 -5.40
CA LEU A 119 7.29 -7.06 -5.39
C LEU A 119 6.75 -7.57 -4.06
N ASP A 120 7.38 -8.55 -3.41
CA ASP A 120 6.99 -8.99 -2.06
C ASP A 120 6.99 -7.82 -1.06
N ARG A 121 8.05 -7.02 -1.07
CA ARG A 121 8.14 -5.82 -0.21
C ARG A 121 7.12 -4.76 -0.57
N TYR A 122 6.82 -4.60 -1.86
CA TYR A 122 5.80 -3.70 -2.33
C TYR A 122 4.39 -4.14 -1.87
N PHE A 123 4.01 -5.40 -2.05
CA PHE A 123 2.72 -5.92 -1.59
C PHE A 123 2.58 -5.87 -0.07
N ALA A 124 3.66 -6.14 0.69
CA ALA A 124 3.67 -5.96 2.13
C ALA A 124 3.36 -4.50 2.51
N PHE A 125 4.01 -3.52 1.88
CA PHE A 125 3.73 -2.10 2.08
C PHE A 125 2.27 -1.74 1.73
N VAL A 126 1.76 -2.23 0.60
CA VAL A 126 0.38 -1.98 0.18
C VAL A 126 -0.62 -2.54 1.19
N GLY A 127 -0.36 -3.72 1.76
CA GLY A 127 -1.19 -4.31 2.82
C GLY A 127 -1.14 -3.53 4.12
N GLU A 128 0.05 -3.06 4.53
CA GLU A 128 0.26 -2.23 5.72
C GLU A 128 -0.47 -0.88 5.62
N HIS A 129 -0.60 -0.32 4.41
CA HIS A 129 -1.18 1.01 4.13
C HIS A 129 -2.48 0.95 3.31
N ALA A 130 -3.23 -0.14 3.39
CA ALA A 130 -4.31 -0.49 2.48
C ALA A 130 -5.37 0.59 2.25
N ALA A 131 -5.81 1.29 3.32
CA ALA A 131 -6.84 2.32 3.20
C ALA A 131 -6.31 3.57 2.49
N GLY A 132 -5.15 4.08 2.92
CA GLY A 132 -4.51 5.26 2.34
C GLY A 132 -4.05 5.03 0.90
N TYR A 133 -3.44 3.88 0.63
CA TYR A 133 -3.01 3.48 -0.71
C TYR A 133 -4.20 3.41 -1.68
N GLY A 134 -5.27 2.71 -1.28
CA GLY A 134 -6.47 2.60 -2.11
C GLY A 134 -7.17 3.94 -2.36
N ALA A 135 -7.23 4.83 -1.35
CA ALA A 135 -7.82 6.15 -1.51
C ALA A 135 -7.00 7.03 -2.47
N LEU A 136 -5.67 6.95 -2.41
CA LEU A 136 -4.77 7.77 -3.21
C LEU A 136 -4.77 7.37 -4.70
N LEU A 137 -4.73 6.07 -5.01
CA LEU A 137 -4.57 5.60 -6.39
C LEU A 137 -5.89 5.45 -7.15
N ARG A 138 -7.06 5.34 -6.46
CA ARG A 138 -8.35 5.31 -7.16
C ARG A 138 -8.79 6.67 -7.70
N GLY A 139 -8.18 7.75 -7.23
CA GLY A 139 -8.58 9.11 -7.56
C GLY A 139 -9.90 9.54 -6.91
N GLY A 140 -10.22 10.82 -7.03
CA GLY A 140 -11.49 11.37 -6.52
C GLY A 140 -11.56 11.60 -5.01
N SER A 141 -10.47 11.37 -4.28
CA SER A 141 -10.39 11.71 -2.85
C SER A 141 -10.33 13.23 -2.67
N VAL A 142 -11.04 13.73 -1.65
CA VAL A 142 -10.97 15.16 -1.24
C VAL A 142 -9.54 15.56 -0.84
N ALA A 143 -8.70 14.58 -0.49
CA ALA A 143 -7.29 14.80 -0.17
C ALA A 143 -6.39 14.86 -1.41
N GLU A 144 -6.92 14.54 -2.61
CA GLU A 144 -6.16 14.58 -3.86
C GLU A 144 -5.96 16.03 -4.31
N ASN A 145 -4.70 16.40 -4.51
CA ASN A 145 -4.29 17.69 -5.06
C ASN A 145 -2.96 17.54 -5.80
N GLU A 146 -2.50 18.62 -6.45
CA GLU A 146 -1.23 18.63 -7.17
C GLU A 146 -0.04 18.15 -6.33
N ARG A 147 -0.03 18.40 -5.01
CA ARG A 147 1.08 18.00 -4.13
C ARG A 147 1.04 16.51 -3.83
N THR A 148 -0.12 15.93 -3.58
CA THR A 148 -0.25 14.48 -3.37
C THR A 148 0.06 13.72 -4.64
N THR A 149 -0.41 14.20 -5.80
CA THR A 149 -0.05 13.65 -7.12
C THR A 149 1.46 13.70 -7.35
N ALA A 150 2.12 14.82 -7.03
CA ALA A 150 3.57 14.95 -7.17
C ALA A 150 4.34 13.96 -6.30
N ILE A 151 3.86 13.66 -5.06
CA ILE A 151 4.47 12.66 -4.18
C ILE A 151 4.35 11.26 -4.79
N VAL A 152 3.20 10.89 -5.34
CA VAL A 152 3.01 9.60 -6.04
C VAL A 152 3.95 9.48 -7.25
N ASP A 153 4.07 10.55 -8.03
CA ASP A 153 4.96 10.57 -9.19
C ASP A 153 6.45 10.51 -8.79
N GLU A 154 6.82 10.99 -7.60
CA GLU A 154 8.16 10.78 -7.04
C GLU A 154 8.43 9.29 -6.76
N VAL A 155 7.47 8.57 -6.19
CA VAL A 155 7.57 7.12 -5.97
C VAL A 155 7.67 6.36 -7.30
N ARG A 156 6.83 6.67 -8.29
CA ARG A 156 6.91 6.07 -9.63
C ARG A 156 8.26 6.29 -10.29
N ARG A 157 8.82 7.49 -10.14
CA ARG A 157 10.17 7.81 -10.62
C ARG A 157 11.26 7.04 -9.88
N ALA A 158 11.11 6.82 -8.57
CA ALA A 158 12.04 6.03 -7.78
C ALA A 158 12.02 4.56 -8.21
N ALA A 159 10.83 3.97 -8.38
CA ALA A 159 10.66 2.61 -8.90
C ALA A 159 11.27 2.47 -10.31
N TYR A 160 10.97 3.41 -11.21
CA TYR A 160 11.54 3.45 -12.56
C TYR A 160 13.07 3.45 -12.53
N ARG A 161 13.69 4.35 -11.75
CA ARG A 161 15.15 4.41 -11.64
C ARG A 161 15.73 3.12 -11.10
N SER A 162 15.14 2.56 -10.03
CA SER A 162 15.61 1.30 -9.46
C SER A 162 15.61 0.17 -10.49
N ILE A 163 14.57 0.07 -11.32
CA ILE A 163 14.50 -0.94 -12.38
C ILE A 163 15.59 -0.69 -13.44
N ILE A 164 15.72 0.54 -13.93
CA ILE A 164 16.73 0.90 -14.97
C ILE A 164 18.14 0.66 -14.47
N ASP A 165 18.44 1.00 -13.21
CA ASP A 165 19.74 0.75 -12.58
C ASP A 165 20.04 -0.76 -12.48
N GLN A 166 19.04 -1.57 -12.11
CA GLN A 166 19.18 -3.03 -12.07
C GLN A 166 19.36 -3.65 -13.46
N LEU A 167 18.83 -3.03 -14.52
CA LEU A 167 19.04 -3.41 -15.91
C LEU A 167 20.41 -2.98 -16.44
N GLY A 168 21.17 -2.17 -15.69
CA GLY A 168 22.49 -1.67 -16.08
C GLY A 168 22.44 -0.70 -17.26
N VAL A 169 21.36 0.09 -17.42
CA VAL A 169 21.16 0.97 -18.55
C VAL A 169 21.31 2.44 -18.11
N GLU A 170 22.40 3.10 -18.52
CA GLU A 170 22.63 4.52 -18.20
C GLU A 170 21.69 5.46 -18.95
N GLN A 171 21.40 5.16 -20.23
CA GLN A 171 20.57 5.99 -21.11
C GLN A 171 19.45 5.15 -21.73
N PRO A 172 18.31 5.02 -21.04
CA PRO A 172 17.20 4.23 -21.54
C PRO A 172 16.51 4.91 -22.73
N GLY A 173 16.36 4.14 -23.82
CA GLY A 173 15.62 4.58 -25.01
C GLY A 173 14.11 4.70 -24.76
N PRO A 174 13.39 5.32 -25.71
CA PRO A 174 11.96 5.60 -25.51
C PRO A 174 11.11 4.34 -25.33
N ARG A 175 11.42 3.24 -26.01
CA ARG A 175 10.65 1.98 -25.91
C ARG A 175 10.87 1.29 -24.59
N LEU A 176 12.12 1.19 -24.11
CA LEU A 176 12.43 0.65 -22.79
C LEU A 176 11.81 1.52 -21.68
N THR A 177 11.87 2.84 -21.82
CA THR A 177 11.22 3.77 -20.89
C THR A 177 9.71 3.54 -20.82
N LEU A 178 9.05 3.41 -21.98
CA LEU A 178 7.61 3.16 -22.06
C LEU A 178 7.24 1.81 -21.42
N LEU A 179 8.00 0.75 -21.74
CA LEU A 179 7.80 -0.58 -21.17
C LEU A 179 7.83 -0.55 -19.64
N VAL A 180 8.90 0.00 -19.06
CA VAL A 180 9.04 0.01 -17.58
C VAL A 180 7.93 0.83 -16.91
N ARG A 181 7.56 1.98 -17.48
CA ARG A 181 6.44 2.79 -16.95
C ARG A 181 5.10 2.08 -17.08
N ALA A 182 4.83 1.44 -18.22
CA ALA A 182 3.59 0.67 -18.40
C ALA A 182 3.51 -0.48 -17.40
N TRP A 183 4.61 -1.20 -17.20
CA TRP A 183 4.63 -2.30 -16.22
C TRP A 183 4.41 -1.79 -14.78
N ILE A 184 5.00 -0.66 -14.36
CA ILE A 184 4.72 -0.05 -13.05
C ILE A 184 3.21 0.22 -12.89
N SER A 185 2.53 0.70 -13.94
CA SER A 185 1.07 0.89 -13.90
C SER A 185 0.30 -0.43 -13.77
N VAL A 186 0.77 -1.51 -14.41
CA VAL A 186 0.20 -2.85 -14.24
C VAL A 186 0.31 -3.32 -12.79
N VAL A 187 1.48 -3.11 -12.15
CA VAL A 187 1.70 -3.42 -10.73
C VAL A 187 0.74 -2.64 -9.82
N GLU A 188 0.55 -1.35 -10.07
CA GLU A 188 -0.39 -0.52 -9.30
C GLU A 188 -1.83 -1.02 -9.43
N VAL A 189 -2.27 -1.37 -10.64
CA VAL A 189 -3.62 -1.92 -10.90
C VAL A 189 -3.79 -3.28 -10.21
N ALA A 190 -2.79 -4.16 -10.30
CA ALA A 190 -2.81 -5.47 -9.64
C ALA A 190 -2.93 -5.33 -8.11
N ALA A 191 -2.19 -4.39 -7.52
CA ALA A 191 -2.25 -4.12 -6.09
C ALA A 191 -3.61 -3.58 -5.64
N LEU A 192 -4.22 -2.68 -6.42
CA LEU A 192 -5.58 -2.18 -6.14
C LEU A 192 -6.63 -3.30 -6.24
N THR A 193 -6.52 -4.16 -7.25
CA THR A 193 -7.41 -5.30 -7.42
C THR A 193 -7.31 -6.26 -6.24
N TRP A 194 -6.09 -6.60 -5.84
CA TRP A 194 -5.85 -7.43 -4.66
C TRP A 194 -6.44 -6.83 -3.38
N LEU A 195 -6.30 -5.52 -3.16
CA LEU A 195 -6.91 -4.85 -2.01
C LEU A 195 -8.44 -4.90 -2.04
N ASP A 196 -9.04 -4.79 -3.22
CA ASP A 196 -10.50 -4.85 -3.38
C ASP A 196 -11.02 -6.26 -3.12
N ASP A 197 -10.32 -7.28 -3.58
CA ASP A 197 -10.66 -8.68 -3.34
C ASP A 197 -10.52 -9.00 -1.84
N SER A 198 -9.40 -8.63 -1.21
CA SER A 198 -9.17 -8.83 0.23
C SER A 198 -10.24 -8.15 1.11
N ARG A 199 -10.74 -6.97 0.70
CA ARG A 199 -11.83 -6.30 1.41
C ARG A 199 -13.16 -7.02 1.26
N ARG A 200 -13.44 -7.59 0.09
CA ARG A 200 -14.66 -8.38 -0.15
C ARG A 200 -14.66 -9.67 0.66
N GLU A 201 -13.52 -10.35 0.73
CA GLU A 201 -13.36 -11.56 1.53
C GLU A 201 -13.52 -11.31 3.04
N ALA A 202 -13.08 -10.14 3.51
CA ALA A 202 -13.22 -9.73 4.92
C ALA A 202 -14.67 -9.31 5.30
N GLN A 203 -15.54 -9.04 4.33
CA GLN A 203 -16.94 -8.73 4.59
C GLN A 203 -17.74 -10.03 4.73
N PRO A 204 -18.51 -10.22 5.84
CA PRO A 204 -19.34 -11.40 5.96
C PRO A 204 -20.32 -11.44 4.79
N VAL A 205 -20.25 -12.51 4.01
CA VAL A 205 -21.26 -12.82 2.98
C VAL A 205 -22.60 -12.89 3.67
N GLY A 206 -23.50 -11.95 3.38
CA GLY A 206 -24.87 -12.05 3.82
C GLY A 206 -25.43 -13.37 3.30
N ASP A 207 -26.20 -14.06 4.15
CA ASP A 207 -26.73 -15.42 4.01
C ASP A 207 -27.68 -15.53 2.80
N GLN A 208 -27.19 -15.27 1.58
CA GLN A 208 -27.90 -15.54 0.33
C GLN A 208 -27.39 -16.86 -0.27
N PRO A 209 -28.17 -17.94 -0.15
CA PRO A 209 -27.80 -19.21 -0.73
C PRO A 209 -27.82 -19.10 -2.26
N GLY A 210 -26.67 -19.18 -2.92
CA GLY A 210 -26.55 -19.28 -4.37
C GLY A 210 -25.56 -18.34 -5.06
N GLU A 211 -24.88 -17.43 -4.38
CA GLU A 211 -23.84 -16.63 -4.99
C GLU A 211 -22.53 -17.45 -5.02
N ALA A 212 -22.23 -18.02 -6.21
CA ALA A 212 -20.95 -18.69 -6.41
C ALA A 212 -19.82 -17.72 -6.09
N ALA A 213 -18.80 -18.20 -5.37
CA ALA A 213 -17.60 -17.41 -5.06
C ALA A 213 -17.06 -16.78 -6.35
N ARG A 214 -17.03 -15.46 -6.40
CA ARG A 214 -16.50 -14.75 -7.57
C ARG A 214 -15.02 -15.01 -7.67
N PRO A 215 -14.47 -15.24 -8.88
CA PRO A 215 -13.04 -15.40 -9.03
C PRO A 215 -12.32 -14.14 -8.54
N THR A 216 -11.29 -14.34 -7.72
CA THR A 216 -10.40 -13.29 -7.22
C THR A 216 -9.15 -13.21 -8.10
N ALA A 217 -8.41 -12.11 -8.03
CA ALA A 217 -7.13 -11.97 -8.72
C ALA A 217 -6.02 -12.85 -8.10
N GLY A 218 -6.30 -13.49 -6.97
CA GLY A 218 -5.37 -14.36 -6.25
C GLY A 218 -4.70 -13.70 -5.06
N THR A 219 -3.84 -14.45 -4.41
CA THR A 219 -3.02 -13.97 -3.28
C THR A 219 -1.92 -13.01 -3.74
N ALA A 220 -1.35 -12.24 -2.82
CA ALA A 220 -0.20 -11.38 -3.10
C ALA A 220 0.98 -12.15 -3.72
N ALA A 221 1.20 -13.41 -3.30
CA ALA A 221 2.27 -14.25 -3.84
C ALA A 221 1.99 -14.70 -5.29
N GLU A 222 0.75 -15.09 -5.59
CA GLU A 222 0.35 -15.45 -6.96
C GLU A 222 0.42 -14.25 -7.90
N LEU A 223 -0.02 -13.08 -7.44
CA LEU A 223 0.11 -11.84 -8.22
C LEU A 223 1.55 -11.43 -8.43
N ARG A 224 2.42 -11.58 -7.43
CA ARG A 224 3.85 -11.37 -7.57
C ARG A 224 4.44 -12.22 -8.68
N ASP A 225 4.17 -13.54 -8.66
CA ASP A 225 4.69 -14.48 -9.66
C ASP A 225 4.17 -14.15 -11.06
N TRP A 226 2.88 -13.86 -11.17
CA TRP A 226 2.28 -13.40 -12.41
C TRP A 226 2.91 -12.09 -12.94
N LEU A 227 3.14 -11.10 -12.07
CA LEU A 227 3.77 -9.83 -12.46
C LEU A 227 5.22 -10.00 -12.92
N VAL A 228 5.97 -10.94 -12.32
CA VAL A 228 7.31 -11.28 -12.79
C VAL A 228 7.26 -11.88 -14.19
N ASP A 229 6.34 -12.81 -14.43
CA ASP A 229 6.13 -13.44 -15.72
C ASP A 229 5.71 -12.39 -16.78
N GLU A 230 4.77 -11.50 -16.46
CA GLU A 230 4.34 -10.42 -17.36
C GLU A 230 5.50 -9.46 -17.71
N PHE A 231 6.36 -9.13 -16.75
CA PHE A 231 7.55 -8.31 -17.03
C PHE A 231 8.44 -8.97 -18.07
N VAL A 232 8.72 -10.27 -17.92
CA VAL A 232 9.55 -11.04 -18.86
C VAL A 232 8.91 -11.08 -20.25
N VAL A 233 7.60 -11.30 -20.33
CA VAL A 233 6.87 -11.33 -21.62
C VAL A 233 6.89 -9.97 -22.30
N MET A 234 6.58 -8.90 -21.58
CA MET A 234 6.61 -7.52 -22.11
C MET A 234 8.02 -7.14 -22.57
N PHE A 235 9.04 -7.56 -21.80
CA PHE A 235 10.43 -7.29 -22.11
C PHE A 235 10.88 -8.03 -23.36
N ALA A 236 10.56 -9.32 -23.48
CA ALA A 236 10.85 -10.15 -24.64
C ALA A 236 10.15 -9.61 -25.92
N ALA A 237 8.87 -9.28 -25.82
CA ALA A 237 8.11 -8.70 -26.92
C ALA A 237 8.71 -7.34 -27.39
N THR A 238 9.14 -6.49 -26.46
CA THR A 238 9.78 -5.21 -26.79
C THR A 238 11.15 -5.43 -27.46
N ALA A 239 11.91 -6.42 -27.00
CA ALA A 239 13.22 -6.78 -27.54
C ALA A 239 13.17 -7.15 -29.03
N LEU A 240 12.06 -7.72 -29.51
CA LEU A 240 11.87 -8.02 -30.95
C LEU A 240 11.87 -6.77 -31.84
N HIS A 241 11.63 -5.58 -31.25
CA HIS A 241 11.45 -4.33 -31.95
C HIS A 241 12.38 -3.21 -31.49
N ASP A 242 13.22 -3.48 -30.48
CA ASP A 242 14.13 -2.47 -29.91
C ASP A 242 15.51 -3.07 -29.62
N PRO A 243 16.55 -2.68 -30.40
CA PRO A 243 17.88 -3.25 -30.24
C PRO A 243 18.54 -3.00 -28.87
N GLN A 244 18.14 -1.93 -28.15
CA GLN A 244 18.63 -1.69 -26.80
C GLN A 244 18.06 -2.71 -25.83
N THR A 245 16.74 -2.91 -25.85
CA THR A 245 16.04 -3.90 -25.02
C THR A 245 16.53 -5.32 -25.33
N GLU A 246 16.79 -5.65 -26.60
CA GLU A 246 17.37 -6.93 -27.01
C GLU A 246 18.75 -7.17 -26.36
N ARG A 247 19.64 -6.16 -26.39
CA ARG A 247 20.97 -6.29 -25.75
C ARG A 247 20.86 -6.49 -24.24
N VAL A 248 19.98 -5.75 -23.57
CA VAL A 248 19.73 -5.90 -22.12
C VAL A 248 19.22 -7.30 -21.83
N LEU A 249 18.24 -7.78 -22.58
CA LEU A 249 17.69 -9.13 -22.45
C LEU A 249 18.79 -10.20 -22.55
N ARG A 250 19.65 -10.11 -23.58
CA ARG A 250 20.78 -11.05 -23.77
C ARG A 250 21.74 -11.03 -22.59
N VAL A 251 22.08 -9.87 -22.04
CA VAL A 251 22.97 -9.77 -20.86
C VAL A 251 22.33 -10.35 -19.62
N MET A 252 21.05 -10.04 -19.38
CA MET A 252 20.32 -10.56 -18.21
C MET A 252 20.19 -12.10 -18.21
N PHE A 253 19.99 -12.69 -19.39
CA PHE A 253 19.78 -14.13 -19.53
C PHE A 253 21.05 -14.91 -19.91
N ALA A 254 22.16 -14.25 -20.26
CA ALA A 254 23.43 -14.91 -20.61
C ALA A 254 24.04 -15.79 -19.51
N GLY A 255 23.61 -15.61 -18.25
CA GLY A 255 24.06 -16.43 -17.11
C GLY A 255 22.96 -17.28 -16.45
N VAL A 256 21.72 -17.28 -17.00
CA VAL A 256 20.53 -17.82 -16.32
C VAL A 256 19.87 -18.98 -17.08
N VAL A 257 20.49 -19.46 -18.15
CA VAL A 257 19.88 -20.37 -19.15
C VAL A 257 19.40 -21.73 -18.59
N GLU A 258 19.67 -22.08 -17.33
CA GLU A 258 19.35 -23.46 -16.88
C GLU A 258 18.33 -23.62 -15.74
N SER A 259 17.90 -22.58 -14.98
CA SER A 259 17.03 -22.87 -13.83
C SER A 259 16.27 -21.71 -13.16
N GLY A 260 15.90 -20.64 -13.85
CA GLY A 260 15.12 -19.54 -13.24
C GLY A 260 13.63 -19.50 -13.69
N PRO A 261 12.73 -18.79 -12.97
CA PRO A 261 11.33 -18.62 -13.35
C PRO A 261 11.14 -18.14 -14.81
N GLY A 262 11.99 -17.24 -15.29
CA GLY A 262 11.94 -16.74 -16.66
C GLY A 262 12.26 -17.81 -17.72
N ALA A 263 13.18 -18.74 -17.44
CA ALA A 263 13.46 -19.86 -18.34
C ALA A 263 12.28 -20.84 -18.40
N GLN A 264 11.66 -21.12 -17.26
CA GLN A 264 10.46 -21.95 -17.17
C GLN A 264 9.26 -21.32 -17.90
N LEU A 265 9.14 -20.00 -17.86
CA LEU A 265 8.09 -19.28 -18.60
C LEU A 265 8.29 -19.40 -20.11
N ILE A 266 9.51 -19.18 -20.60
CA ILE A 266 9.84 -19.32 -22.03
C ILE A 266 9.55 -20.73 -22.50
N ASP A 267 9.91 -21.75 -21.72
CA ASP A 267 9.66 -23.16 -22.04
C ASP A 267 8.15 -23.47 -22.08
N ARG A 268 7.39 -22.97 -21.10
CA ARG A 268 5.91 -23.10 -21.08
C ARG A 268 5.25 -22.38 -22.25
N LEU A 269 5.67 -21.16 -22.59
CA LEU A 269 5.16 -20.44 -23.76
C LEU A 269 5.49 -21.17 -25.06
N GLY A 270 6.72 -21.71 -25.19
CA GLY A 270 7.12 -22.54 -26.30
C GLY A 270 6.21 -23.76 -26.43
N GLY A 271 5.95 -24.48 -25.35
CA GLY A 271 5.04 -25.62 -25.31
C GLY A 271 3.60 -25.28 -25.71
N LEU A 272 3.08 -24.17 -25.23
CA LEU A 272 1.72 -23.69 -25.59
C LEU A 272 1.60 -23.34 -27.08
N LEU A 273 2.62 -22.66 -27.65
CA LEU A 273 2.62 -22.25 -29.05
C LEU A 273 2.82 -23.43 -30.00
N LEU A 274 3.67 -24.40 -29.65
CA LEU A 274 3.93 -25.59 -30.44
C LEU A 274 2.77 -26.59 -30.35
N GLY A 275 2.19 -26.80 -29.17
CA GLY A 275 1.01 -27.68 -28.99
C GLY A 275 -0.25 -27.16 -29.70
N ALA A 276 -0.39 -25.83 -29.82
CA ALA A 276 -1.47 -25.22 -30.62
C ALA A 276 -1.29 -25.47 -32.14
N ALA A 277 -0.05 -25.57 -32.61
CA ALA A 277 0.25 -25.85 -34.03
C ALA A 277 -0.06 -27.34 -34.42
N GLU A 278 0.09 -28.27 -33.50
CA GLU A 278 -0.21 -29.69 -33.72
C GLU A 278 -1.72 -29.99 -33.67
N GLY A 279 -2.53 -29.19 -32.95
CA GLY A 279 -3.98 -29.39 -32.84
C GLY A 279 -4.81 -28.92 -34.06
N THR A 280 -4.22 -28.18 -34.99
CA THR A 280 -4.91 -27.65 -36.19
C THR A 280 -4.71 -28.46 -37.47
N GLY A 281 -4.03 -29.63 -37.39
CA GLY A 281 -3.56 -30.39 -38.56
C GLY A 281 -4.30 -31.65 -38.91
N VAL A 282 -5.47 -32.02 -38.31
CA VAL A 282 -6.17 -33.24 -38.65
C VAL A 282 -7.69 -33.01 -38.73
N ASP A 283 -8.17 -32.55 -39.86
CA ASP A 283 -9.49 -32.94 -40.42
C ASP A 283 -9.56 -32.45 -41.88
N GLY A 284 -9.03 -33.23 -42.78
CA GLY A 284 -9.08 -32.91 -44.19
C GLY A 284 -8.61 -34.04 -45.12
N ALA A 285 -9.06 -35.25 -44.93
CA ALA A 285 -8.96 -36.25 -45.99
C ALA A 285 -9.85 -37.45 -45.71
N ASP A 286 -11.10 -37.34 -46.05
CA ASP A 286 -11.85 -38.52 -46.57
C ASP A 286 -13.16 -38.06 -47.23
N ALA A 287 -13.11 -37.76 -48.52
CA ALA A 287 -14.25 -37.67 -49.37
C ALA A 287 -13.85 -37.72 -50.84
N THR A 288 -13.46 -38.87 -51.35
CA THR A 288 -13.60 -39.20 -52.75
C THR A 288 -13.40 -40.69 -52.96
N ASP A 289 -14.47 -41.40 -53.03
CA ASP A 289 -14.64 -42.50 -54.02
C ASP A 289 -16.11 -42.94 -54.08
N ARG A 290 -16.87 -42.43 -55.03
CA ARG A 290 -18.06 -43.10 -55.61
C ARG A 290 -18.13 -42.77 -57.08
N SER A 291 -17.57 -43.66 -57.90
CA SER A 291 -17.90 -43.72 -59.31
C SER A 291 -19.21 -44.48 -59.52
N PRO A 292 -20.05 -44.13 -60.50
CA PRO A 292 -21.30 -44.78 -60.82
C PRO A 292 -21.07 -45.86 -61.86
N GLN A 293 -21.83 -46.94 -61.76
CA GLN A 293 -22.35 -47.73 -62.87
C GLN A 293 -23.87 -47.78 -62.77
#